data_da9315bb2519fc109481b361fb309670
#
_entry.id   da9315bb2519fc109481b361fb309670
#
_cell.length_a   1.000
_cell.length_b   1.000
_cell.length_c   1.000
_cell.angle_alpha   90.00
_cell.angle_beta   90.00
_cell.angle_gamma   90.00
#
_symmetry.space_group_name_H-M   'P 1'
#
loop_
_entity.id
_entity.type
_entity.pdbx_description
1 polymer ?
#
loop_
_entity_poly.entity_id
_entity_poly.type
_entity_poly.pdbx_seq_one_letter_code
_entity_poly.pdbx_strand_id
1 'polypeptide(L)'
;MNLTDPISNALTVIRNGSRAKKIKVDIPFSKMTEEIFNILKREKFIKDFKFIDDKKQGTLRVYLKYTSDEKAVIKGLSRISKPSLRIYVKKDRIPKVFGGLGIAILSTSRGIVTDTQAIEMQAGGEVLCYVW
;
A
#
# COMPACT_ATOMS: atom_id res chain seq x y z
N MET A 1 -20.73 5.54 15.45
CA MET A 1 -20.42 5.10 14.08
C MET A 1 -18.95 4.77 13.97
N ASN A 2 -18.63 3.60 13.46
CA ASN A 2 -17.25 3.20 13.29
C ASN A 2 -16.73 3.66 11.93
N LEU A 3 -15.61 4.37 11.96
CA LEU A 3 -14.91 4.71 10.74
C LEU A 3 -14.12 3.50 10.28
N THR A 4 -14.34 3.08 9.04
CA THR A 4 -13.60 1.98 8.46
C THR A 4 -12.41 2.51 7.68
N ASP A 5 -11.27 1.86 7.81
CA ASP A 5 -10.07 2.21 7.05
C ASP A 5 -9.49 0.92 6.47
N PRO A 6 -9.96 0.50 5.29
CA PRO A 6 -9.46 -0.71 4.64
C PRO A 6 -7.96 -0.68 4.41
N ILE A 7 -7.40 0.50 4.16
CA ILE A 7 -5.96 0.63 3.93
C ILE A 7 -5.20 0.34 5.21
N SER A 8 -5.59 0.94 6.34
CA SER A 8 -4.93 0.68 7.61
C SER A 8 -5.02 -0.80 8.00
N ASN A 9 -6.18 -1.41 7.79
CA ASN A 9 -6.35 -2.83 8.03
C ASN A 9 -5.40 -3.67 7.17
N ALA A 10 -5.32 -3.36 5.89
CA ALA A 10 -4.44 -4.08 4.97
C ALA A 10 -2.97 -3.94 5.40
N LEU A 11 -2.53 -2.73 5.73
CA LEU A 11 -1.16 -2.49 6.16
C LEU A 11 -0.84 -3.25 7.44
N THR A 12 -1.78 -3.28 8.39
CA THR A 12 -1.61 -4.01 9.65
C THR A 12 -1.47 -5.51 9.40
N VAL A 13 -2.32 -6.08 8.54
CA VAL A 13 -2.26 -7.51 8.21
C VAL A 13 -0.92 -7.86 7.58
N ILE A 14 -0.43 -7.04 6.66
CA ILE A 14 0.87 -7.26 6.02
C ILE A 14 2.00 -7.14 7.04
N ARG A 15 1.95 -6.12 7.90
CA ARG A 15 2.97 -5.92 8.93
C ARG A 15 3.06 -7.12 9.86
N ASN A 16 1.91 -7.59 10.35
CA ASN A 16 1.87 -8.73 11.27
C ASN A 16 2.29 -10.02 10.58
N GLY A 17 1.85 -10.22 9.33
CA GLY A 17 2.23 -11.38 8.53
C GLY A 17 3.73 -11.43 8.27
N SER A 18 4.33 -10.28 7.96
CA SER A 18 5.78 -10.17 7.73
C SER A 18 6.57 -10.49 8.99
N ARG A 19 6.12 -9.99 10.14
CA ARG A 19 6.77 -10.28 11.42
C ARG A 19 6.70 -11.76 11.78
N ALA A 20 5.56 -12.40 11.46
CA ALA A 20 5.36 -13.82 11.71
C ALA A 20 5.94 -14.69 10.60
N LYS A 21 6.57 -14.11 9.59
CA LYS A 21 7.16 -14.78 8.43
C LYS A 21 6.17 -15.68 7.70
N LYS A 22 4.93 -15.20 7.57
CA LYS A 22 3.91 -15.92 6.81
C LYS A 22 4.19 -15.85 5.32
N ILE A 23 3.83 -16.91 4.60
CA ILE A 23 3.99 -16.96 3.15
C ILE A 23 2.94 -16.07 2.48
N LYS A 24 1.72 -16.09 3.02
CA LYS A 24 0.60 -15.34 2.45
C LYS A 24 -0.32 -14.85 3.56
N VAL A 25 -1.06 -13.78 3.26
CA VAL A 25 -2.09 -13.24 4.14
C VAL A 25 -3.33 -12.91 3.32
N ASP A 26 -4.50 -12.94 3.97
CA ASP A 26 -5.77 -12.63 3.34
C ASP A 26 -6.32 -11.31 3.86
N ILE A 27 -6.80 -10.48 2.96
CA ILE A 27 -7.31 -9.14 3.26
C ILE A 27 -8.64 -8.99 2.56
N PRO A 28 -9.66 -8.41 3.22
CA PRO A 28 -10.93 -8.15 2.54
C PRO A 28 -10.70 -7.31 1.29
N PHE A 29 -11.38 -7.67 0.20
CA PHE A 29 -11.24 -6.95 -1.04
C PHE A 29 -11.80 -5.53 -0.94
N SER A 30 -11.08 -4.57 -1.50
CA SER A 30 -11.62 -3.28 -1.90
C SER A 30 -10.85 -2.84 -3.13
N LYS A 31 -11.48 -2.02 -3.96
CA LYS A 31 -10.83 -1.58 -5.20
C LYS A 31 -9.56 -0.78 -4.89
N MET A 32 -9.60 0.04 -3.86
CA MET A 32 -8.45 0.86 -3.48
C MET A 32 -7.28 -0.02 -2.98
N THR A 33 -7.55 -1.02 -2.15
CA THR A 33 -6.49 -1.92 -1.70
C THR A 33 -5.93 -2.74 -2.85
N GLU A 34 -6.76 -3.15 -3.80
CA GLU A 34 -6.29 -3.86 -4.99
C GLU A 34 -5.32 -2.98 -5.79
N GLU A 35 -5.64 -1.71 -5.98
CA GLU A 35 -4.76 -0.79 -6.68
C GLU A 35 -3.44 -0.59 -5.95
N ILE A 36 -3.48 -0.51 -4.62
CA ILE A 36 -2.28 -0.41 -3.79
C ILE A 36 -1.41 -1.65 -3.97
N PHE A 37 -2.01 -2.84 -3.96
CA PHE A 37 -1.25 -4.08 -4.14
C PHE A 37 -0.68 -4.22 -5.54
N ASN A 38 -1.36 -3.70 -6.57
CA ASN A 38 -0.79 -3.62 -7.91
C ASN A 38 0.52 -2.82 -7.89
N ILE A 39 0.54 -1.71 -7.18
CA ILE A 39 1.74 -0.89 -7.02
C ILE A 39 2.82 -1.65 -6.25
N LEU A 40 2.47 -2.27 -5.12
CA LEU A 40 3.44 -3.00 -4.31
C LEU A 40 4.06 -4.17 -5.08
N LYS A 41 3.28 -4.84 -5.90
CA LYS A 41 3.79 -5.91 -6.76
C LYS A 41 4.74 -5.36 -7.83
N ARG A 42 4.34 -4.28 -8.51
CA ARG A 42 5.16 -3.66 -9.54
C ARG A 42 6.48 -3.12 -8.98
N GLU A 43 6.44 -2.54 -7.77
CA GLU A 43 7.62 -2.01 -7.11
C GLU A 43 8.40 -3.09 -6.34
N LYS A 44 7.97 -4.35 -6.46
CA LYS A 44 8.67 -5.52 -5.92
C LYS A 44 8.72 -5.57 -4.39
N PHE A 45 7.72 -5.00 -3.72
CA PHE A 45 7.57 -5.11 -2.27
C PHE A 45 6.84 -6.38 -1.86
N ILE A 46 5.98 -6.91 -2.72
CA ILE A 46 5.31 -8.19 -2.51
C ILE A 46 5.59 -9.10 -3.71
N LYS A 47 5.44 -10.40 -3.49
CA LYS A 47 5.70 -11.39 -4.54
C LYS A 47 4.57 -11.42 -5.56
N ASP A 48 3.33 -11.46 -5.08
CA ASP A 48 2.15 -11.53 -5.94
C ASP A 48 0.91 -11.32 -5.08
N PHE A 49 -0.24 -11.18 -5.73
CA PHE A 49 -1.53 -11.23 -5.03
C PHE A 49 -2.59 -11.73 -6.01
N LYS A 50 -3.69 -12.25 -5.48
CA LYS A 50 -4.82 -12.67 -6.32
C LYS A 50 -6.14 -12.44 -5.60
N PHE A 51 -7.17 -12.24 -6.41
CA PHE A 51 -8.53 -12.13 -5.92
C PHE A 51 -9.11 -13.53 -5.72
N ILE A 52 -9.69 -13.74 -4.53
CA ILE A 52 -10.38 -15.00 -4.20
C ILE A 52 -11.86 -14.66 -4.03
N ASP A 53 -12.69 -15.27 -4.84
CA ASP A 53 -14.15 -15.08 -4.76
C ASP A 53 -14.67 -15.92 -3.60
N ASP A 54 -15.22 -15.27 -2.58
CA ASP A 54 -15.82 -15.92 -1.42
C ASP A 54 -17.35 -15.80 -1.44
N LYS A 55 -17.93 -15.41 -2.60
CA LYS A 55 -19.37 -15.18 -2.78
C LYS A 55 -19.93 -14.07 -1.89
N LYS A 56 -19.05 -13.21 -1.40
CA LYS A 56 -19.38 -12.03 -0.61
C LYS A 56 -18.63 -10.83 -1.18
N GLN A 57 -17.90 -10.14 -0.35
CA GLN A 57 -17.06 -9.02 -0.77
C GLN A 57 -15.87 -9.46 -1.60
N GLY A 58 -15.36 -10.65 -1.33
CA GLY A 58 -14.12 -11.15 -1.92
C GLY A 58 -12.92 -10.92 -1.01
N THR A 59 -11.86 -11.63 -1.30
CA THR A 59 -10.63 -11.58 -0.52
C THR A 59 -9.45 -11.38 -1.46
N LEU A 60 -8.52 -10.53 -1.06
CA LEU A 60 -7.22 -10.43 -1.72
C LEU A 60 -6.22 -11.27 -0.95
N ARG A 61 -5.65 -12.27 -1.61
CA ARG A 61 -4.60 -13.12 -1.02
C ARG A 61 -3.27 -12.58 -1.48
N VAL A 62 -2.48 -12.10 -0.54
CA VAL A 62 -1.22 -11.42 -0.82
C VAL A 62 -0.07 -12.35 -0.43
N TYR A 63 0.82 -12.61 -1.38
CA TYR A 63 2.01 -13.43 -1.15
C TYR A 63 3.17 -12.52 -0.78
N LEU A 64 3.66 -12.66 0.44
CA LEU A 64 4.70 -11.82 0.99
C LEU A 64 6.06 -12.19 0.40
N LYS A 65 6.96 -11.23 0.40
CA LYS A 65 8.29 -11.38 -0.21
C LYS A 65 9.38 -11.27 0.85
N TYR A 66 10.35 -12.16 0.77
CA TYR A 66 11.47 -12.21 1.70
C TYR A 66 12.78 -12.24 0.93
N THR A 67 13.84 -11.76 1.57
CA THR A 67 15.19 -11.83 1.01
C THR A 67 15.74 -13.25 1.18
N SER A 68 16.92 -13.53 0.59
CA SER A 68 17.59 -14.80 0.76
C SER A 68 17.94 -15.09 2.23
N ASP A 69 18.06 -14.03 3.06
CA ASP A 69 18.30 -14.14 4.49
C ASP A 69 17.01 -14.31 5.29
N GLU A 70 15.87 -14.56 4.61
CA GLU A 70 14.56 -14.72 5.22
C GLU A 70 14.07 -13.47 5.94
N LYS A 71 14.58 -12.29 5.55
CA LYS A 71 14.11 -11.02 6.07
C LYS A 71 13.01 -10.46 5.17
N ALA A 72 11.99 -9.85 5.77
CA ALA A 72 10.91 -9.24 5.00
C ALA A 72 11.44 -8.13 4.10
N VAL A 73 11.02 -8.12 2.84
CA VAL A 73 11.36 -7.03 1.91
C VAL A 73 10.73 -5.74 2.37
N ILE A 74 9.47 -5.79 2.82
CA ILE A 74 8.82 -4.63 3.43
C ILE A 74 9.38 -4.46 4.84
N LYS A 75 10.09 -3.37 5.06
CA LYS A 75 10.69 -3.06 6.36
C LYS A 75 9.76 -2.22 7.22
N GLY A 76 8.91 -1.42 6.59
CA GLY A 76 7.96 -0.60 7.31
C GLY A 76 6.81 -0.15 6.44
N LEU A 77 5.71 0.17 7.09
CA LEU A 77 4.47 0.64 6.49
C LEU A 77 3.90 1.71 7.41
N SER A 78 3.51 2.85 6.84
CA SER A 78 2.94 3.93 7.63
C SER A 78 1.71 4.50 6.93
N ARG A 79 0.58 4.49 7.62
CA ARG A 79 -0.64 5.15 7.15
C ARG A 79 -0.49 6.65 7.37
N ILE A 80 -0.60 7.44 6.32
CA ILE A 80 -0.43 8.90 6.41
C ILE A 80 -1.78 9.59 6.51
N SER A 81 -2.59 9.51 5.45
CA SER A 81 -3.94 10.07 5.45
C SER A 81 -4.87 9.10 6.16
N LYS A 82 -5.77 9.61 7.00
CA LYS A 82 -6.71 8.80 7.78
C LYS A 82 -8.12 9.34 7.61
N PRO A 83 -9.15 8.53 7.85
CA PRO A 83 -10.53 9.04 7.77
C PRO A 83 -10.78 10.27 8.64
N SER A 84 -10.11 10.35 9.80
CA SER A 84 -10.25 11.49 10.72
C SER A 84 -9.36 12.68 10.36
N LEU A 85 -8.32 12.47 9.54
CA LEU A 85 -7.39 13.53 9.16
C LEU A 85 -6.77 13.21 7.80
N ARG A 86 -7.33 13.81 6.75
CA ARG A 86 -6.84 13.62 5.38
C ARG A 86 -5.64 14.53 5.12
N ILE A 87 -4.61 13.97 4.48
CA ILE A 87 -3.37 14.69 4.17
C ILE A 87 -3.25 14.82 2.66
N TYR A 88 -3.23 16.06 2.17
CA TYR A 88 -3.10 16.36 0.74
C TYR A 88 -1.81 17.12 0.49
N VAL A 89 -1.19 16.89 -0.67
CA VAL A 89 0.00 17.63 -1.09
C VAL A 89 -0.18 18.15 -2.50
N LYS A 90 0.46 19.27 -2.78
CA LYS A 90 0.50 19.85 -4.13
C LYS A 90 1.61 19.19 -4.94
N LYS A 91 1.57 19.33 -6.24
CA LYS A 91 2.52 18.71 -7.17
C LYS A 91 3.98 19.04 -6.89
N ASP A 92 4.25 20.19 -6.28
CA ASP A 92 5.61 20.65 -5.95
C ASP A 92 6.04 20.25 -4.53
N ARG A 93 5.19 19.56 -3.79
CA ARG A 93 5.43 19.16 -2.41
C ARG A 93 5.28 17.65 -2.19
N ILE A 94 5.45 16.86 -3.25
CA ILE A 94 5.31 15.41 -3.15
C ILE A 94 6.47 14.85 -2.32
N PRO A 95 6.16 14.10 -1.24
CA PRO A 95 7.20 13.60 -0.35
C PRO A 95 7.97 12.45 -0.97
N LYS A 96 9.23 12.33 -0.57
CA LYS A 96 10.06 11.17 -0.87
C LYS A 96 10.35 10.42 0.42
N VAL A 97 10.26 9.10 0.37
CA VAL A 97 10.43 8.24 1.53
C VAL A 97 11.86 7.74 1.56
N PHE A 98 12.59 8.10 2.62
CA PHE A 98 13.99 7.69 2.81
C PHE A 98 14.85 7.93 1.56
N GLY A 99 14.78 9.14 1.01
CA GLY A 99 15.61 9.50 -0.13
C GLY A 99 15.35 8.70 -1.40
N GLY A 100 14.17 8.09 -1.52
CA GLY A 100 13.81 7.29 -2.69
C GLY A 100 13.95 5.79 -2.50
N LEU A 101 14.41 5.33 -1.34
CA LEU A 101 14.48 3.89 -1.04
C LEU A 101 13.10 3.30 -0.82
N GLY A 102 12.17 4.09 -0.28
CA GLY A 102 10.78 3.70 -0.14
C GLY A 102 9.91 4.42 -1.15
N ILE A 103 8.61 4.21 -1.05
CA ILE A 103 7.63 4.87 -1.90
C ILE A 103 6.53 5.50 -1.06
N ALA A 104 5.99 6.61 -1.55
CA ALA A 104 4.71 7.13 -1.09
C ALA A 104 3.65 6.73 -2.11
N ILE A 105 2.48 6.35 -1.64
CA ILE A 105 1.35 6.01 -2.50
C ILE A 105 0.31 7.10 -2.35
N LEU A 106 -0.06 7.71 -3.47
CA LEU A 106 -0.97 8.84 -3.51
C LEU A 106 -2.22 8.52 -4.32
N SER A 107 -3.34 9.09 -3.91
CA SER A 107 -4.57 9.09 -4.68
C SER A 107 -4.69 10.43 -5.40
N THR A 108 -4.64 10.39 -6.72
CA THR A 108 -4.73 11.58 -7.58
C THR A 108 -6.00 11.52 -8.42
N SER A 109 -6.28 12.60 -9.14
CA SER A 109 -7.39 12.62 -10.08
C SER A 109 -7.25 11.59 -11.21
N ARG A 110 -6.03 11.08 -11.43
CA ARG A 110 -5.74 10.08 -12.45
C ARG A 110 -5.56 8.68 -11.88
N GLY A 111 -5.91 8.47 -10.61
CA GLY A 111 -5.84 7.17 -9.97
C GLY A 111 -4.79 7.10 -8.86
N ILE A 112 -4.55 5.89 -8.41
CA ILE A 112 -3.58 5.61 -7.34
C ILE A 112 -2.19 5.44 -7.97
N VAL A 113 -1.23 6.22 -7.51
CA VAL A 113 0.11 6.27 -8.11
C VAL A 113 1.19 6.35 -7.02
N THR A 114 2.44 6.13 -7.42
CA THR A 114 3.60 6.34 -6.54
C THR A 114 4.01 7.81 -6.56
N ASP A 115 4.88 8.20 -5.61
CA ASP A 115 5.47 9.52 -5.58
C ASP A 115 6.21 9.84 -6.89
N THR A 116 6.99 8.91 -7.41
CA THR A 116 7.72 9.08 -8.67
C THR A 116 6.75 9.34 -9.84
N GLN A 117 5.68 8.56 -9.93
CA GLN A 117 4.67 8.75 -10.97
C GLN A 117 3.95 10.08 -10.81
N ALA A 118 3.63 10.47 -9.57
CA ALA A 118 2.95 11.75 -9.31
C ALA A 118 3.84 12.92 -9.73
N ILE A 119 5.13 12.86 -9.47
CA ILE A 119 6.08 13.88 -9.91
C ILE A 119 6.11 13.98 -11.43
N GLU A 120 6.21 12.84 -12.12
CA GLU A 120 6.22 12.81 -13.58
C GLU A 120 4.94 13.36 -14.18
N MET A 121 3.79 13.05 -13.56
CA MET A 121 2.49 13.53 -14.01
C MET A 121 2.21 14.98 -13.60
N GLN A 122 3.06 15.55 -12.77
CA GLN A 122 2.84 16.88 -12.17
C GLN A 122 1.46 16.94 -11.48
N ALA A 123 1.13 15.91 -10.73
CA ALA A 123 -0.18 15.79 -10.08
C ALA A 123 0.01 15.60 -8.58
N GLY A 124 -0.57 16.50 -7.80
CA GLY A 124 -0.68 16.30 -6.35
C GLY A 124 -1.89 15.45 -6.02
N GLY A 125 -2.07 15.15 -4.75
CA GLY A 125 -3.20 14.37 -4.31
C GLY A 125 -3.14 14.04 -2.84
N GLU A 126 -3.95 13.06 -2.44
CA GLU A 126 -3.99 12.58 -1.08
C GLU A 126 -2.87 11.57 -0.85
N VAL A 127 -2.04 11.80 0.16
CA VAL A 127 -0.97 10.86 0.52
C VAL A 127 -1.56 9.75 1.37
N LEU A 128 -1.67 8.56 0.81
CA LEU A 128 -2.34 7.43 1.49
C LEU A 128 -1.41 6.76 2.51
N CYS A 129 -0.22 6.39 2.09
CA CYS A 129 0.70 5.66 2.96
C CYS A 129 2.13 5.73 2.42
N TYR A 130 3.07 5.38 3.30
CA TYR A 130 4.47 5.16 2.95
C TYR A 130 4.79 3.69 3.08
N VAL A 131 5.64 3.17 2.19
CA VAL A 131 6.13 1.79 2.23
C VAL A 131 7.64 1.82 1.98
N TRP A 132 8.38 1.12 2.81
CA TRP A 132 9.85 1.04 2.64
C TRP A 132 10.40 -0.30 3.08
#